data_dff41c56cd594b56ec0dfd7f116a1c20
#
_entry.id   dff41c56cd594b56ec0dfd7f116a1c20
#
_cell.length_a   1.000
_cell.length_b   1.000
_cell.length_c   1.000
_cell.angle_alpha   90.00
_cell.angle_beta   90.00
_cell.angle_gamma   90.00
#
_symmetry.space_group_name_H-M   'P 1'
#
loop_
_entity.id
_entity.type
_entity.pdbx_description
1 polymer ?
#
loop_
_entity_poly.entity_id
_entity_poly.type
_entity_poly.pdbx_seq_one_letter_code
_entity_poly.pdbx_strand_id
1 'polypeptide(L)'
;MKVGILSDTHDHRDAAAGALLLFRSEGVGMVFHLGDVYSPAVLAGYDDPAIPLRGVFGNNDSDRDGLQKATGGAFRQGPRIETVDGRTILLAHSYDQLRGELKGRGRFDLVLFGHTHRPLTMRVGKALVVNPGESCGLLRGKNTCAIVDLATMEPWIAEIPLPGDE
;
A
#
# COMPACT_ATOMS: atom_id res chain seq x y z
N MET A 1 1.57 11.33 11.89
CA MET A 1 0.45 10.88 11.03
C MET A 1 0.58 9.39 10.77
N LYS A 2 -0.53 8.65 10.81
CA LYS A 2 -0.55 7.24 10.37
C LYS A 2 -0.80 7.14 8.86
N VAL A 3 -0.13 6.19 8.18
CA VAL A 3 -0.37 5.83 6.78
C VAL A 3 -0.81 4.38 6.68
N GLY A 4 -1.82 4.10 5.85
CA GLY A 4 -2.27 2.76 5.50
C GLY A 4 -1.57 2.26 4.25
N ILE A 5 -1.33 0.96 4.17
CA ILE A 5 -0.60 0.34 3.06
C ILE A 5 -1.33 -0.92 2.63
N LEU A 6 -1.72 -0.96 1.35
CA LEU A 6 -2.37 -2.07 0.67
C LEU A 6 -1.51 -2.58 -0.48
N SER A 7 -1.65 -3.85 -0.82
CA SER A 7 -1.07 -4.45 -2.02
C SER A 7 -1.86 -5.69 -2.45
N ASP A 8 -1.75 -6.02 -3.73
CA ASP A 8 -2.22 -7.31 -4.24
C ASP A 8 -3.68 -7.59 -3.86
N THR A 9 -4.57 -6.66 -4.22
CA THR A 9 -6.01 -6.75 -3.96
C THR A 9 -6.75 -7.67 -4.93
N HIS A 10 -6.22 -7.86 -6.16
CA HIS A 10 -6.70 -8.84 -7.15
C HIS A 10 -8.23 -8.95 -7.22
N ASP A 11 -8.92 -7.83 -7.45
CA ASP A 11 -10.38 -7.71 -7.51
C ASP A 11 -11.16 -8.10 -6.23
N HIS A 12 -10.49 -8.31 -5.10
CA HIS A 12 -11.17 -8.64 -3.85
C HIS A 12 -11.78 -7.39 -3.19
N ARG A 13 -13.00 -7.05 -3.60
CA ARG A 13 -13.69 -5.81 -3.18
C ARG A 13 -13.93 -5.74 -1.67
N ASP A 14 -14.35 -6.85 -1.06
CA ASP A 14 -14.64 -6.89 0.38
C ASP A 14 -13.36 -6.64 1.21
N ALA A 15 -12.22 -7.19 0.78
CA ALA A 15 -10.95 -6.92 1.44
C ALA A 15 -10.52 -5.45 1.28
N ALA A 16 -10.67 -4.87 0.09
CA ALA A 16 -10.38 -3.45 -0.10
C ALA A 16 -11.29 -2.56 0.76
N ALA A 17 -12.59 -2.86 0.82
CA ALA A 17 -13.54 -2.13 1.66
C ALA A 17 -13.24 -2.32 3.16
N GLY A 18 -12.95 -3.55 3.60
CA GLY A 18 -12.58 -3.85 4.99
C GLY A 18 -11.31 -3.12 5.42
N ALA A 19 -10.31 -3.07 4.56
CA ALA A 19 -9.09 -2.30 4.82
C ALA A 19 -9.37 -0.80 4.97
N LEU A 20 -10.23 -0.23 4.11
CA LEU A 20 -10.61 1.17 4.22
C LEU A 20 -11.33 1.48 5.54
N LEU A 21 -12.24 0.60 5.97
CA LEU A 21 -12.91 0.73 7.27
C LEU A 21 -11.91 0.68 8.43
N LEU A 22 -10.98 -0.27 8.41
CA LEU A 22 -9.91 -0.37 9.38
C LEU A 22 -9.04 0.89 9.39
N PHE A 23 -8.64 1.39 8.22
CA PHE A 23 -7.84 2.60 8.13
C PHE A 23 -8.56 3.82 8.72
N ARG A 24 -9.86 3.95 8.48
CA ARG A 24 -10.68 5.02 9.08
C ARG A 24 -10.76 4.90 10.61
N SER A 25 -10.99 3.70 11.12
CA SER A 25 -11.06 3.47 12.59
C SER A 25 -9.73 3.74 13.30
N GLU A 26 -8.62 3.50 12.60
CA GLU A 26 -7.26 3.72 13.12
C GLU A 26 -6.75 5.17 12.94
N GLY A 27 -7.54 6.04 12.31
CA GLY A 27 -7.15 7.43 12.06
C GLY A 27 -6.03 7.59 11.07
N VAL A 28 -6.00 6.72 10.04
CA VAL A 28 -5.07 6.82 8.92
C VAL A 28 -5.38 8.08 8.12
N GLY A 29 -4.36 8.88 7.84
CA GLY A 29 -4.48 10.15 7.09
C GLY A 29 -4.07 10.06 5.62
N MET A 30 -3.52 8.94 5.17
CA MET A 30 -3.17 8.68 3.76
C MET A 30 -3.04 7.19 3.51
N VAL A 31 -3.37 6.73 2.29
CA VAL A 31 -3.22 5.34 1.88
C VAL A 31 -2.24 5.21 0.72
N PHE A 32 -1.35 4.22 0.81
CA PHE A 32 -0.52 3.74 -0.29
C PHE A 32 -1.02 2.40 -0.80
N HIS A 33 -1.20 2.27 -2.13
CA HIS A 33 -1.50 1.00 -2.79
C HIS A 33 -0.33 0.58 -3.67
N LEU A 34 0.21 -0.60 -3.42
CA LEU A 34 1.46 -1.04 -4.05
C LEU A 34 1.25 -1.86 -5.34
N GLY A 35 0.07 -1.78 -5.93
CA GLY A 35 -0.23 -2.40 -7.23
C GLY A 35 -0.97 -3.73 -7.14
N ASP A 36 -1.23 -4.30 -8.32
CA ASP A 36 -2.07 -5.48 -8.53
C ASP A 36 -3.50 -5.28 -7.98
N VAL A 37 -4.14 -4.23 -8.46
CA VAL A 37 -5.54 -3.89 -8.19
C VAL A 37 -6.48 -4.73 -9.05
N TYR A 38 -6.17 -4.88 -10.33
CA TYR A 38 -6.92 -5.44 -11.46
C TYR A 38 -7.96 -4.47 -11.99
N SER A 39 -9.11 -4.26 -11.34
CA SER A 39 -10.12 -3.35 -11.84
C SER A 39 -10.31 -2.12 -10.94
N PRO A 40 -10.61 -0.95 -11.53
CA PRO A 40 -10.85 0.29 -10.78
C PRO A 40 -11.96 0.18 -9.73
N ALA A 41 -12.94 -0.69 -9.95
CA ALA A 41 -14.09 -0.88 -9.06
C ALA A 41 -13.72 -1.40 -7.66
N VAL A 42 -12.55 -2.02 -7.52
CA VAL A 42 -12.00 -2.47 -6.22
C VAL A 42 -11.72 -1.29 -5.29
N LEU A 43 -11.39 -0.13 -5.86
CA LEU A 43 -11.04 1.07 -5.12
C LEU A 43 -12.25 1.99 -4.84
N ALA A 44 -13.47 1.45 -4.89
CA ALA A 44 -14.66 2.20 -4.50
C ALA A 44 -14.52 2.70 -3.04
N GLY A 45 -14.71 4.01 -2.85
CA GLY A 45 -14.56 4.67 -1.55
C GLY A 45 -13.15 5.16 -1.21
N TYR A 46 -12.15 4.91 -2.07
CA TYR A 46 -10.79 5.47 -1.93
C TYR A 46 -10.61 6.85 -2.59
N ASP A 47 -11.70 7.48 -2.98
CA ASP A 47 -11.76 8.85 -3.52
C ASP A 47 -11.99 9.92 -2.43
N ASP A 48 -11.97 9.53 -1.16
CA ASP A 48 -12.14 10.42 -0.01
C ASP A 48 -10.95 11.40 0.10
N PRO A 49 -11.15 12.70 -0.07
CA PRO A 49 -10.06 13.69 0.02
C PRO A 49 -9.46 13.81 1.42
N ALA A 50 -10.17 13.35 2.46
CA ALA A 50 -9.64 13.32 3.83
C ALA A 50 -8.60 12.21 4.04
N ILE A 51 -8.62 11.18 3.20
CA ILE A 51 -7.66 10.05 3.24
C ILE A 51 -7.11 9.82 1.83
N PRO A 52 -6.27 10.72 1.30
CA PRO A 52 -5.81 10.64 -0.08
C PRO A 52 -5.07 9.34 -0.38
N LEU A 53 -5.36 8.79 -1.57
CA LEU A 53 -4.71 7.60 -2.11
C LEU A 53 -3.50 7.99 -2.95
N ARG A 54 -2.42 7.23 -2.84
CA ARG A 54 -1.28 7.23 -3.75
C ARG A 54 -0.94 5.79 -4.11
N GLY A 55 -0.76 5.51 -5.40
CA GLY A 55 -0.50 4.14 -5.83
C GLY A 55 0.62 4.02 -6.86
N VAL A 56 1.12 2.81 -7.00
CA VAL A 56 1.97 2.38 -8.10
C VAL A 56 1.30 1.22 -8.82
N PHE A 57 1.51 1.12 -10.14
CA PHE A 57 0.99 -0.01 -10.92
C PHE A 57 1.77 -1.28 -10.62
N GLY A 58 1.04 -2.38 -10.48
CA GLY A 58 1.59 -3.73 -10.44
C GLY A 58 1.73 -4.35 -11.84
N ASN A 59 2.27 -5.56 -11.89
CA ASN A 59 2.47 -6.28 -13.15
C ASN A 59 1.14 -6.83 -13.73
N ASN A 60 0.12 -6.98 -12.90
CA ASN A 60 -1.21 -7.43 -13.33
C ASN A 60 -2.20 -6.27 -13.58
N ASP A 61 -1.79 -5.03 -13.39
CA ASP A 61 -2.63 -3.86 -13.70
C ASP A 61 -2.59 -3.54 -15.19
N SER A 62 -3.51 -4.15 -15.95
CA SER A 62 -3.61 -3.99 -17.40
C SER A 62 -4.44 -2.76 -17.80
N ASP A 63 -5.50 -2.41 -17.04
CA ASP A 63 -6.33 -1.20 -17.25
C ASP A 63 -5.79 0.00 -16.48
N ARG A 64 -4.59 0.44 -16.84
CA ARG A 64 -3.92 1.58 -16.18
C ARG A 64 -4.66 2.89 -16.41
N ASP A 65 -5.22 3.09 -17.58
CA ASP A 65 -6.00 4.29 -17.91
C ASP A 65 -7.29 4.34 -17.09
N GLY A 66 -7.97 3.21 -16.93
CA GLY A 66 -9.15 3.09 -16.07
C GLY A 66 -8.82 3.38 -14.60
N LEU A 67 -7.72 2.84 -14.08
CA LEU A 67 -7.23 3.12 -12.72
C LEU A 67 -6.89 4.61 -12.53
N GLN A 68 -6.21 5.23 -13.48
CA GLN A 68 -5.90 6.66 -13.45
C GLN A 68 -7.16 7.50 -13.41
N LYS A 69 -8.12 7.21 -14.28
CA LYS A 69 -9.38 7.95 -14.37
C LYS A 69 -10.21 7.80 -13.08
N ALA A 70 -10.35 6.59 -12.57
CA ALA A 70 -11.16 6.30 -11.38
C ALA A 70 -10.56 6.89 -10.09
N THR A 71 -9.24 7.08 -10.03
CA THR A 71 -8.54 7.56 -8.85
C THR A 71 -8.02 8.99 -8.97
N GLY A 72 -8.45 9.74 -10.00
CA GLY A 72 -8.00 11.12 -10.21
C GLY A 72 -6.48 11.25 -10.37
N GLY A 73 -5.82 10.24 -10.98
CA GLY A 73 -4.37 10.25 -11.20
C GLY A 73 -3.53 9.80 -10.00
N ALA A 74 -4.13 9.11 -9.04
CA ALA A 74 -3.42 8.64 -7.84
C ALA A 74 -2.32 7.62 -8.14
N PHE A 75 -2.51 6.78 -9.18
CA PHE A 75 -1.55 5.75 -9.57
C PHE A 75 -0.49 6.26 -10.55
N ARG A 76 0.73 5.74 -10.43
CA ARG A 76 1.85 6.02 -11.34
C ARG A 76 2.70 4.78 -11.55
N GLN A 77 3.53 4.82 -12.61
CA GLN A 77 4.58 3.81 -12.77
C GLN A 77 5.58 3.93 -11.60
N GLY A 78 5.89 2.80 -10.96
CA GLY A 78 6.95 2.73 -9.95
C GLY A 78 8.37 2.61 -10.55
N PRO A 79 9.43 2.88 -9.78
CA PRO A 79 9.39 3.32 -8.39
C PRO A 79 8.91 4.77 -8.24
N ARG A 80 8.34 5.10 -7.10
CA ARG A 80 7.82 6.43 -6.78
C ARG A 80 8.39 6.91 -5.46
N ILE A 81 8.70 8.19 -5.36
CA ILE A 81 9.19 8.83 -4.14
C ILE A 81 8.15 9.87 -3.71
N GLU A 82 7.76 9.79 -2.45
CA GLU A 82 6.83 10.72 -1.82
C GLU A 82 7.48 11.32 -0.56
N THR A 83 7.08 12.55 -0.23
CA THR A 83 7.40 13.15 1.06
C THR A 83 6.10 13.40 1.81
N VAL A 84 5.95 12.75 2.95
CA VAL A 84 4.73 12.81 3.77
C VAL A 84 5.14 12.99 5.22
N ASP A 85 4.59 14.01 5.87
CA ASP A 85 4.85 14.32 7.29
C ASP A 85 6.36 14.38 7.63
N GLY A 86 7.15 14.97 6.71
CA GLY A 86 8.60 15.10 6.82
C GLY A 86 9.39 13.81 6.57
N ARG A 87 8.73 12.70 6.21
CA ARG A 87 9.40 11.43 5.89
C ARG A 87 9.53 11.24 4.39
N THR A 88 10.68 10.75 3.96
CA THR A 88 10.91 10.36 2.57
C THR A 88 10.57 8.89 2.38
N ILE A 89 9.57 8.62 1.55
CA ILE A 89 8.98 7.30 1.32
C ILE A 89 9.29 6.85 -0.11
N LEU A 90 9.89 5.68 -0.27
CA LEU A 90 10.08 5.02 -1.55
C LEU A 90 9.08 3.89 -1.69
N LEU A 91 8.31 3.86 -2.78
CA LEU A 91 7.35 2.79 -3.03
C LEU A 91 7.44 2.25 -4.46
N ALA A 92 7.24 0.95 -4.59
CA ALA A 92 7.13 0.24 -5.86
C ALA A 92 6.28 -1.02 -5.68
N HIS A 93 5.85 -1.64 -6.79
CA HIS A 93 5.15 -2.92 -6.70
C HIS A 93 6.09 -4.04 -6.26
N SER A 94 7.27 -4.16 -6.85
CA SER A 94 8.24 -5.21 -6.52
C SER A 94 9.57 -4.66 -5.98
N TYR A 95 10.28 -5.49 -5.22
CA TYR A 95 11.60 -5.15 -4.70
C TYR A 95 12.63 -4.87 -5.82
N ASP A 96 12.53 -5.59 -6.94
CA ASP A 96 13.46 -5.41 -8.05
C ASP A 96 13.41 -3.99 -8.65
N GLN A 97 12.23 -3.36 -8.66
CA GLN A 97 12.07 -1.97 -9.10
C GLN A 97 12.77 -0.96 -8.17
N LEU A 98 12.97 -1.31 -6.90
CA LEU A 98 13.59 -0.43 -5.90
C LEU A 98 15.12 -0.39 -5.99
N ARG A 99 15.75 -1.40 -6.60
CA ARG A 99 17.21 -1.60 -6.57
C ARG A 99 18.01 -0.39 -7.03
N GLY A 100 17.53 0.33 -8.04
CA GLY A 100 18.20 1.53 -8.55
C GLY A 100 18.24 2.65 -7.50
N GLU A 101 17.11 2.91 -6.86
CA GLU A 101 16.94 3.99 -5.89
C GLU A 101 17.64 3.67 -4.55
N LEU A 102 17.68 2.40 -4.15
CA LEU A 102 18.31 1.97 -2.89
C LEU A 102 19.85 2.07 -2.90
N LYS A 103 20.49 2.24 -4.05
CA LYS A 103 21.94 2.49 -4.14
C LYS A 103 22.36 3.81 -3.49
N GLY A 104 21.45 4.78 -3.35
CA GLY A 104 21.64 6.01 -2.60
C GLY A 104 21.43 5.78 -1.09
N ARG A 105 22.47 5.36 -0.38
CA ARG A 105 22.41 5.00 1.05
C ARG A 105 21.82 6.11 1.93
N GLY A 106 20.90 5.73 2.83
CA GLY A 106 20.38 6.60 3.88
C GLY A 106 19.36 7.66 3.43
N ARG A 107 18.88 7.58 2.20
CA ARG A 107 17.97 8.57 1.60
C ARG A 107 16.52 8.42 2.04
N PHE A 108 16.07 7.22 2.39
CA PHE A 108 14.68 6.92 2.68
C PHE A 108 14.45 6.61 4.15
N ASP A 109 13.30 7.04 4.68
CA ASP A 109 12.82 6.71 6.02
C ASP A 109 11.90 5.47 5.97
N LEU A 110 11.09 5.34 4.90
CA LEU A 110 10.18 4.23 4.69
C LEU A 110 10.32 3.69 3.26
N VAL A 111 10.37 2.37 3.13
CA VAL A 111 10.45 1.65 1.85
C VAL A 111 9.31 0.66 1.79
N LEU A 112 8.47 0.76 0.76
CA LEU A 112 7.24 -0.01 0.59
C LEU A 112 7.29 -0.83 -0.70
N PHE A 113 6.97 -2.12 -0.61
CA PHE A 113 6.79 -2.99 -1.79
C PHE A 113 5.79 -4.11 -1.51
N GLY A 114 5.16 -4.65 -2.54
CA GLY A 114 4.21 -5.75 -2.52
C GLY A 114 4.72 -6.99 -3.27
N HIS A 115 3.92 -7.52 -4.17
CA HIS A 115 4.24 -8.57 -5.15
C HIS A 115 4.56 -9.95 -4.57
N THR A 116 5.24 -10.05 -3.44
CA THR A 116 5.60 -11.35 -2.84
C THR A 116 4.45 -12.01 -2.09
N HIS A 117 3.37 -11.27 -1.85
CA HIS A 117 2.21 -11.70 -1.06
C HIS A 117 2.57 -12.09 0.39
N ARG A 118 3.77 -11.73 0.88
CA ARG A 118 4.26 -12.08 2.22
C ARG A 118 4.43 -10.82 3.05
N PRO A 119 3.73 -10.70 4.18
CA PRO A 119 3.95 -9.58 5.06
C PRO A 119 5.39 -9.59 5.60
N LEU A 120 6.00 -8.41 5.61
CA LEU A 120 7.36 -8.22 6.09
C LEU A 120 7.48 -6.85 6.74
N THR A 121 8.11 -6.79 7.90
CA THR A 121 8.60 -5.57 8.50
C THR A 121 10.03 -5.77 8.94
N MET A 122 10.94 -4.88 8.51
CA MET A 122 12.34 -4.94 8.92
C MET A 122 12.98 -3.55 8.89
N ARG A 123 14.09 -3.38 9.58
CA ARG A 123 14.91 -2.17 9.50
C ARG A 123 16.19 -2.44 8.75
N VAL A 124 16.52 -1.53 7.83
CA VAL A 124 17.80 -1.56 7.08
C VAL A 124 18.45 -0.18 7.25
N GLY A 125 19.46 -0.11 8.10
CA GLY A 125 19.98 1.19 8.54
C GLY A 125 18.90 2.00 9.25
N LYS A 126 18.64 3.23 8.79
CA LYS A 126 17.54 4.06 9.32
C LYS A 126 16.17 3.77 8.70
N ALA A 127 16.15 3.10 7.56
CA ALA A 127 14.92 2.85 6.81
C ALA A 127 14.09 1.73 7.45
N LEU A 128 12.79 1.98 7.61
CA LEU A 128 11.81 0.94 7.83
C LEU A 128 11.37 0.38 6.48
N VAL A 129 11.42 -0.94 6.33
CA VAL A 129 10.99 -1.66 5.11
C VAL A 129 9.72 -2.43 5.43
N VAL A 130 8.67 -2.21 4.64
CA VAL A 130 7.35 -2.84 4.87
C VAL A 130 6.81 -3.43 3.57
N ASN A 131 6.37 -4.69 3.66
CA ASN A 131 5.46 -5.32 2.72
C ASN A 131 4.18 -5.65 3.47
N PRO A 132 3.01 -5.17 3.05
CA PRO A 132 1.76 -5.40 3.78
C PRO A 132 1.23 -6.84 3.67
N GLY A 133 1.83 -7.67 2.81
CA GLY A 133 1.27 -8.94 2.38
C GLY A 133 0.25 -8.76 1.26
N GLU A 134 -0.64 -9.72 1.09
CA GLU A 134 -1.73 -9.68 0.10
C GLU A 134 -3.06 -9.30 0.75
N SER A 135 -3.73 -8.32 0.16
CA SER A 135 -5.07 -7.97 0.63
C SER A 135 -6.12 -8.99 0.19
N CYS A 136 -5.89 -9.70 -0.91
CA CYS A 136 -6.83 -10.69 -1.45
C CYS A 136 -6.89 -12.02 -0.69
N GLY A 137 -5.87 -12.39 0.08
CA GLY A 137 -5.82 -13.66 0.82
C GLY A 137 -5.71 -14.93 -0.05
N LEU A 138 -5.47 -14.80 -1.37
CA LEU A 138 -5.54 -15.93 -2.30
C LEU A 138 -4.38 -16.92 -2.19
N LEU A 139 -3.16 -16.45 -1.90
CA LEU A 139 -1.98 -17.30 -1.86
C LEU A 139 -1.59 -17.71 -0.44
N ARG A 140 -1.92 -16.90 0.56
CA ARG A 140 -1.52 -17.12 1.96
C ARG A 140 -2.68 -17.44 2.88
N GLY A 141 -3.93 -17.30 2.38
CA GLY A 141 -5.14 -17.57 3.16
C GLY A 141 -5.42 -16.52 4.24
N LYS A 142 -4.75 -15.36 4.18
CA LYS A 142 -4.95 -14.24 5.09
C LYS A 142 -4.99 -12.94 4.31
N ASN A 143 -6.04 -12.17 4.55
CA ASN A 143 -6.20 -10.83 4.01
C ASN A 143 -5.44 -9.86 4.93
N THR A 144 -4.36 -9.24 4.43
CA THR A 144 -3.52 -8.38 5.26
C THR A 144 -3.31 -7.00 4.65
N CYS A 145 -3.10 -6.03 5.52
CA CYS A 145 -2.64 -4.69 5.19
C CYS A 145 -1.61 -4.24 6.23
N ALA A 146 -1.02 -3.08 6.05
CA ALA A 146 -0.13 -2.51 7.05
C ALA A 146 -0.56 -1.09 7.42
N ILE A 147 -0.23 -0.68 8.64
CA ILE A 147 -0.32 0.69 9.12
C ILE A 147 1.05 1.08 9.68
N VAL A 148 1.53 2.27 9.34
CA VAL A 148 2.77 2.82 9.90
C VAL A 148 2.48 4.18 10.51
N ASP A 149 2.87 4.38 11.76
CA ASP A 149 2.91 5.72 12.34
C ASP A 149 4.21 6.42 11.93
N LEU A 150 4.11 7.46 11.11
CA LEU A 150 5.27 8.20 10.60
C LEU A 150 6.01 9.00 11.70
N ALA A 151 5.38 9.29 12.82
CA ALA A 151 6.03 9.97 13.94
C ALA A 151 7.00 9.04 14.66
N THR A 152 6.57 7.83 14.99
CA THR A 152 7.34 6.82 15.73
C THR A 152 8.07 5.84 14.82
N MET A 153 7.66 5.72 13.55
CA MET A 153 8.11 4.70 12.60
C MET A 153 7.83 3.28 13.09
N GLU A 154 6.70 3.09 13.77
CA GLU A 154 6.24 1.79 14.23
C GLU A 154 5.27 1.19 13.20
N PRO A 155 5.57 -0.02 12.68
CA PRO A 155 4.71 -0.74 11.77
C PRO A 155 3.75 -1.67 12.49
N TRP A 156 2.58 -1.85 11.92
CA TRP A 156 1.61 -2.86 12.32
C TRP A 156 1.06 -3.59 11.09
N ILE A 157 1.26 -4.90 11.00
CA ILE A 157 0.58 -5.76 10.02
C ILE A 157 -0.75 -6.18 10.62
N ALA A 158 -1.83 -5.80 9.98
CA ALA A 158 -3.19 -6.09 10.43
C ALA A 158 -3.88 -7.12 9.50
N GLU A 159 -4.68 -8.00 10.07
CA GLU A 159 -5.67 -8.76 9.31
C GLU A 159 -6.83 -7.83 8.92
N ILE A 160 -7.24 -7.90 7.67
CA ILE A 160 -8.36 -7.09 7.14
C ILE A 160 -9.66 -7.77 7.55
N PRO A 161 -10.58 -7.09 8.26
CA PRO A 161 -11.87 -7.65 8.59
C PRO A 161 -12.71 -7.83 7.33
N LEU A 162 -13.26 -9.02 7.14
CA LEU A 162 -14.18 -9.32 6.06
C LEU A 162 -15.63 -9.39 6.57
N PRO A 163 -16.64 -9.15 5.70
CA PRO A 163 -18.03 -9.36 6.07
C PRO A 163 -18.26 -10.79 6.53
N GLY A 164 -18.75 -10.98 7.76
CA GLY A 164 -19.04 -12.30 8.34
C GLY A 164 -17.95 -12.87 9.26
N ASP A 165 -16.89 -12.13 9.53
CA ASP A 165 -15.82 -12.51 10.48
C ASP A 165 -16.19 -12.20 11.96
N GLU A 166 -17.50 -12.06 12.30
CA GLU A 166 -17.98 -11.83 13.67
C GLU A 166 -18.04 -13.13 14.49
#